data_1cfb4713bf67a9ba59255aa16d2a9751
#
_entry.id   1cfb4713bf67a9ba59255aa16d2a9751
#
_cell.length_a   1.000
_cell.length_b   1.000
_cell.length_c   1.000
_cell.angle_alpha   90.00
_cell.angle_beta   90.00
_cell.angle_gamma   90.00
#
_symmetry.space_group_name_H-M   'P 1'
#
loop_
_entity.id
_entity.type
_entity.pdbx_description
1 polymer ?
#
loop_
_entity_poly.entity_id
_entity_poly.type
_entity_poly.pdbx_seq_one_letter_code
_entity_poly.pdbx_strand_id
1 'polypeptide(L)'
;MSGSDLNITCVAVGSPMPYVKWKKGADDVRPQVTPPIGKNVLQLTDISQSTVYTCVAASKWGVIESQTNVRVQTLPRPPEGLRATEITATSVKLSWSYSGTGSEVQYYVIEYRPKRATWDWKEISGAITQFYDIRGLTPYTEYEFVVLGVNNVGRGEKSQPIVVTTGDSDGGMQGETSKKNKTSWRFK
;
A
#
# COMPACT_ATOMS: atom_id res chain seq x y z
N MET A 1 -1.21 7.88 12.53
CA MET A 1 0.16 7.51 12.94
C MET A 1 0.05 6.51 14.07
N SER A 2 0.92 5.52 14.13
CA SER A 2 1.03 4.64 15.31
C SER A 2 1.55 5.46 16.49
N GLY A 3 1.01 5.25 17.70
CA GLY A 3 1.39 6.01 18.89
C GLY A 3 0.69 7.36 19.05
N SER A 4 -0.38 7.63 18.30
CA SER A 4 -1.17 8.87 18.47
C SER A 4 -2.22 8.70 19.55
N ASP A 5 -2.60 9.82 20.15
CA ASP A 5 -3.71 9.90 21.11
C ASP A 5 -5.00 10.33 20.40
N LEU A 6 -6.13 9.78 20.84
CA LEU A 6 -7.44 10.08 20.28
C LEU A 6 -8.50 10.10 21.38
N ASN A 7 -9.37 11.11 21.36
CA ASN A 7 -10.56 11.16 22.19
C ASN A 7 -11.80 10.80 21.36
N ILE A 8 -12.52 9.76 21.74
CA ILE A 8 -13.82 9.42 21.16
C ILE A 8 -14.92 9.74 22.16
N THR A 9 -15.97 10.37 21.64
CA THR A 9 -17.09 10.84 22.49
C THR A 9 -18.37 10.13 22.10
N CYS A 10 -19.06 9.61 23.08
CA CYS A 10 -20.41 9.11 22.95
C CYS A 10 -21.39 10.00 23.73
N VAL A 11 -22.49 10.36 23.07
CA VAL A 11 -23.59 11.12 23.67
C VAL A 11 -24.88 10.35 23.46
N ALA A 12 -25.63 10.18 24.54
CA ALA A 12 -26.95 9.56 24.52
C ALA A 12 -27.94 10.40 25.33
N VAL A 13 -29.12 10.57 24.79
CA VAL A 13 -30.20 11.34 25.43
C VAL A 13 -31.42 10.45 25.66
N GLY A 14 -32.18 10.74 26.69
CA GLY A 14 -33.38 9.99 27.05
C GLY A 14 -34.01 10.49 28.34
N SER A 15 -35.22 10.00 28.65
CA SER A 15 -35.91 10.26 29.93
C SER A 15 -36.30 8.94 30.58
N PRO A 16 -35.64 8.52 31.67
CA PRO A 16 -34.49 9.16 32.32
C PRO A 16 -33.22 9.12 31.46
N MET A 17 -32.32 10.06 31.70
CA MET A 17 -31.02 10.10 31.02
C MET A 17 -30.25 8.79 31.20
N PRO A 18 -29.72 8.21 30.11
CA PRO A 18 -28.99 6.94 30.17
C PRO A 18 -27.61 7.07 30.76
N TYR A 19 -27.10 5.98 31.35
CA TYR A 19 -25.70 5.81 31.66
C TYR A 19 -24.96 5.39 30.39
N VAL A 20 -23.77 5.95 30.16
CA VAL A 20 -22.98 5.71 28.95
C VAL A 20 -21.65 5.09 29.30
N LYS A 21 -21.34 3.95 28.70
CA LYS A 21 -20.05 3.26 28.86
C LYS A 21 -19.45 2.83 27.52
N TRP A 22 -18.17 2.60 27.51
CA TRP A 22 -17.43 2.10 26.37
C TRP A 22 -17.01 0.64 26.57
N LYS A 23 -17.14 -0.15 25.50
CA LYS A 23 -16.65 -1.52 25.41
C LYS A 23 -15.62 -1.70 24.31
N LYS A 24 -14.70 -2.65 24.51
CA LYS A 24 -13.80 -3.19 23.50
C LYS A 24 -14.06 -4.70 23.41
N GLY A 25 -14.74 -5.14 22.35
CA GLY A 25 -15.30 -6.50 22.32
C GLY A 25 -16.33 -6.72 23.43
N ALA A 26 -16.17 -7.75 24.23
CA ALA A 26 -17.05 -8.05 25.37
C ALA A 26 -16.74 -7.25 26.63
N ASP A 27 -15.53 -6.69 26.73
CA ASP A 27 -15.01 -6.08 27.97
C ASP A 27 -15.33 -4.59 28.05
N ASP A 28 -15.65 -4.13 29.26
CA ASP A 28 -15.80 -2.71 29.54
C ASP A 28 -14.41 -2.03 29.53
N VAL A 29 -14.28 -0.96 28.75
CA VAL A 29 -13.09 -0.13 28.76
C VAL A 29 -13.14 0.81 29.96
N ARG A 30 -12.19 0.64 30.91
CA ARG A 30 -12.18 1.35 32.19
C ARG A 30 -13.49 1.11 32.98
N PRO A 31 -13.63 -0.06 33.63
CA PRO A 31 -14.79 -0.34 34.44
C PRO A 31 -14.99 0.77 35.49
N GLN A 32 -16.11 1.45 35.42
CA GLN A 32 -16.50 2.51 36.33
C GLN A 32 -17.59 1.97 37.25
N VAL A 33 -17.47 2.22 38.54
CA VAL A 33 -18.50 1.85 39.52
C VAL A 33 -19.84 2.51 39.17
N THR A 34 -19.77 3.74 38.66
CA THR A 34 -20.94 4.48 38.16
C THR A 34 -20.56 5.09 36.79
N PRO A 35 -21.09 4.58 35.68
CA PRO A 35 -20.85 5.17 34.39
C PRO A 35 -21.40 6.61 34.30
N PRO A 36 -20.77 7.51 33.51
CA PRO A 36 -21.27 8.86 33.28
C PRO A 36 -22.67 8.86 32.67
N ILE A 37 -23.45 9.90 33.00
CA ILE A 37 -24.81 10.09 32.50
C ILE A 37 -24.76 10.96 31.25
N GLY A 38 -25.39 10.50 30.18
CA GLY A 38 -25.65 11.25 28.93
C GLY A 38 -24.43 11.43 28.04
N LYS A 39 -23.20 11.46 28.56
CA LYS A 39 -21.98 11.66 27.78
C LYS A 39 -20.80 10.92 28.41
N ASN A 40 -20.02 10.23 27.57
CA ASN A 40 -18.77 9.60 27.99
C ASN A 40 -17.68 9.83 26.95
N VAL A 41 -16.54 10.36 27.38
CA VAL A 41 -15.35 10.58 26.55
C VAL A 41 -14.32 9.52 26.89
N LEU A 42 -13.97 8.68 25.91
CA LEU A 42 -12.89 7.72 26.04
C LEU A 42 -11.60 8.31 25.47
N GLN A 43 -10.60 8.47 26.32
CA GLN A 43 -9.26 8.87 25.92
C GLN A 43 -8.46 7.61 25.61
N LEU A 44 -8.01 7.52 24.36
CA LEU A 44 -7.15 6.46 23.88
C LEU A 44 -5.75 7.04 23.70
N THR A 45 -4.77 6.39 24.29
CA THR A 45 -3.36 6.82 24.22
C THR A 45 -2.52 5.72 23.60
N ASP A 46 -1.47 6.12 22.87
CA ASP A 46 -0.52 5.20 22.22
C ASP A 46 -1.21 4.13 21.35
N ILE A 47 -2.11 4.57 20.48
CA ILE A 47 -2.89 3.68 19.62
C ILE A 47 -1.97 3.06 18.58
N SER A 48 -1.75 1.75 18.68
CA SER A 48 -0.89 0.98 17.78
C SER A 48 -1.66 -0.01 16.88
N GLN A 49 -2.93 -0.29 17.20
CA GLN A 49 -3.75 -1.25 16.48
C GLN A 49 -5.15 -0.71 16.20
N SER A 50 -5.66 -1.03 15.01
CA SER A 50 -7.05 -0.76 14.65
C SER A 50 -8.00 -1.60 15.49
N THR A 51 -9.02 -0.97 16.06
CA THR A 51 -9.96 -1.60 17.00
C THR A 51 -11.34 -1.00 16.86
N VAL A 52 -12.37 -1.83 17.08
CA VAL A 52 -13.76 -1.39 17.17
C VAL A 52 -14.10 -1.16 18.65
N TYR A 53 -14.60 0.04 18.96
CA TYR A 53 -15.16 0.37 20.25
C TYR A 53 -16.68 0.48 20.15
N THR A 54 -17.39 -0.02 21.16
CA THR A 54 -18.84 0.03 21.25
C THR A 54 -19.23 0.97 22.39
N CYS A 55 -19.99 2.00 22.03
CA CYS A 55 -20.68 2.82 23.03
C CYS A 55 -21.98 2.15 23.43
N VAL A 56 -22.22 1.98 24.70
CA VAL A 56 -23.42 1.39 25.28
C VAL A 56 -24.13 2.42 26.14
N ALA A 57 -25.35 2.75 25.78
CA ALA A 57 -26.21 3.61 26.61
C ALA A 57 -27.34 2.80 27.22
N ALA A 58 -27.44 2.81 28.54
CA ALA A 58 -28.38 2.01 29.32
C ALA A 58 -29.26 2.89 30.19
N SER A 59 -30.54 2.64 30.17
CA SER A 59 -31.55 3.23 31.08
C SER A 59 -32.48 2.14 31.60
N LYS A 60 -33.40 2.51 32.48
CA LYS A 60 -34.45 1.59 32.94
C LYS A 60 -35.35 1.03 31.83
N TRP A 61 -35.33 1.65 30.65
CA TRP A 61 -36.16 1.26 29.51
C TRP A 61 -35.44 0.33 28.53
N GLY A 62 -34.15 0.17 28.67
CA GLY A 62 -33.36 -0.71 27.82
C GLY A 62 -31.97 -0.20 27.56
N VAL A 63 -31.33 -0.85 26.59
CA VAL A 63 -29.94 -0.62 26.18
C VAL A 63 -29.90 -0.39 24.69
N ILE A 64 -29.11 0.59 24.26
CA ILE A 64 -28.75 0.81 22.86
C ILE A 64 -27.24 0.82 22.71
N GLU A 65 -26.76 0.42 21.54
CA GLU A 65 -25.33 0.32 21.25
C GLU A 65 -25.00 1.01 19.93
N SER A 66 -23.83 1.61 19.86
CA SER A 66 -23.27 2.20 18.64
C SER A 66 -21.78 1.88 18.54
N GLN A 67 -21.33 1.47 17.35
CA GLN A 67 -19.95 1.09 17.12
C GLN A 67 -19.15 2.21 16.45
N THR A 68 -17.91 2.35 16.87
CA THR A 68 -16.93 3.28 16.30
C THR A 68 -15.67 2.50 15.92
N ASN A 69 -15.26 2.61 14.66
CA ASN A 69 -14.03 2.01 14.18
C ASN A 69 -12.86 3.01 14.32
N VAL A 70 -11.92 2.68 15.20
CA VAL A 70 -10.63 3.39 15.29
C VAL A 70 -9.65 2.67 14.38
N ARG A 71 -9.20 3.33 13.31
CA ARG A 71 -8.26 2.77 12.34
C ARG A 71 -6.89 3.42 12.49
N VAL A 72 -5.88 2.59 12.66
CA VAL A 72 -4.47 3.02 12.62
C VAL A 72 -3.98 2.87 11.19
N GLN A 73 -3.57 3.99 10.60
CA GLN A 73 -2.91 4.00 9.30
C GLN A 73 -1.40 4.03 9.48
N THR A 74 -0.71 3.16 8.74
CA THR A 74 0.74 3.09 8.67
C THR A 74 1.21 3.43 7.26
N LEU A 75 2.51 3.68 7.09
CA LEU A 75 3.11 3.79 5.76
C LEU A 75 2.86 2.50 4.96
N PRO A 76 2.69 2.60 3.64
CA PRO A 76 2.58 1.43 2.78
C PRO A 76 3.81 0.52 2.88
N ARG A 77 3.56 -0.78 2.87
CA ARG A 77 4.62 -1.79 2.74
C ARG A 77 5.21 -1.74 1.32
N PRO A 78 6.43 -2.27 1.12
CA PRO A 78 6.98 -2.36 -0.22
C PRO A 78 6.09 -3.25 -1.11
N PRO A 79 5.79 -2.81 -2.36
CA PRO A 79 5.15 -3.67 -3.35
C PRO A 79 6.02 -4.91 -3.65
N GLU A 80 5.37 -6.04 -3.94
CA GLU A 80 6.02 -7.32 -4.17
C GLU A 80 5.87 -7.77 -5.62
N GLY A 81 6.73 -8.69 -6.06
CA GLY A 81 6.61 -9.32 -7.36
C GLY A 81 6.75 -8.35 -8.53
N LEU A 82 7.52 -7.26 -8.37
CA LEU A 82 7.81 -6.32 -9.45
C LEU A 82 8.48 -7.08 -10.61
N ARG A 83 7.90 -6.96 -11.81
CA ARG A 83 8.38 -7.60 -13.04
C ARG A 83 8.07 -6.78 -14.26
N ALA A 84 8.87 -6.95 -15.30
CA ALA A 84 8.57 -6.45 -16.65
C ALA A 84 7.81 -7.53 -17.43
N THR A 85 6.69 -7.15 -18.05
CA THR A 85 5.82 -8.07 -18.81
C THR A 85 5.86 -7.85 -20.32
N GLU A 86 6.09 -6.64 -20.75
CA GLU A 86 6.24 -6.27 -22.16
C GLU A 86 7.43 -5.32 -22.29
N ILE A 87 8.41 -5.71 -23.11
CA ILE A 87 9.64 -4.94 -23.31
C ILE A 87 9.78 -4.64 -24.78
N THR A 88 9.90 -3.35 -25.14
CA THR A 88 10.20 -2.88 -26.49
C THR A 88 11.51 -2.12 -26.52
N ALA A 89 11.87 -1.55 -27.67
CA ALA A 89 13.04 -0.68 -27.76
C ALA A 89 12.93 0.59 -26.91
N THR A 90 11.72 1.12 -26.72
CA THR A 90 11.49 2.41 -26.07
C THR A 90 10.47 2.38 -24.94
N SER A 91 9.97 1.20 -24.58
CA SER A 91 8.99 1.06 -23.51
C SER A 91 9.19 -0.22 -22.69
N VAL A 92 8.77 -0.18 -21.42
CA VAL A 92 8.71 -1.33 -20.52
C VAL A 92 7.41 -1.26 -19.77
N LYS A 93 6.62 -2.32 -19.81
CA LYS A 93 5.43 -2.46 -18.97
C LYS A 93 5.82 -3.18 -17.70
N LEU A 94 5.62 -2.51 -16.58
CA LEU A 94 5.83 -3.06 -15.24
C LEU A 94 4.52 -3.58 -14.68
N SER A 95 4.60 -4.63 -13.88
CA SER A 95 3.51 -5.09 -13.01
C SER A 95 4.05 -5.52 -11.65
N TRP A 96 3.23 -5.36 -10.63
CA TRP A 96 3.54 -5.71 -9.24
C TRP A 96 2.29 -6.14 -8.52
N SER A 97 2.44 -6.62 -7.30
CA SER A 97 1.34 -6.93 -6.39
C SER A 97 1.48 -6.14 -5.10
N TYR A 98 0.36 -5.90 -4.45
CA TYR A 98 0.31 -5.25 -3.15
C TYR A 98 -0.75 -5.92 -2.28
N SER A 99 -0.33 -6.41 -1.11
CA SER A 99 -1.18 -7.15 -0.16
C SER A 99 -1.27 -6.47 1.21
N GLY A 100 -0.98 -5.17 1.30
CA GLY A 100 -0.95 -4.41 2.55
C GLY A 100 -2.33 -4.24 3.18
N THR A 101 -2.74 -5.19 4.03
CA THR A 101 -3.90 -5.01 4.91
C THR A 101 -3.58 -3.98 5.99
N GLY A 102 -4.41 -2.93 6.09
CA GLY A 102 -4.26 -1.87 7.10
C GLY A 102 -3.39 -0.68 6.69
N SER A 103 -2.76 -0.74 5.52
CA SER A 103 -2.06 0.40 4.91
C SER A 103 -2.49 0.54 3.46
N GLU A 104 -3.69 1.09 3.25
CA GLU A 104 -4.24 1.32 1.91
C GLU A 104 -3.34 2.26 1.12
N VAL A 105 -3.05 1.91 -0.15
CA VAL A 105 -2.28 2.73 -1.08
C VAL A 105 -3.25 3.60 -1.89
N GLN A 106 -2.99 4.90 -1.95
CA GLN A 106 -3.75 5.82 -2.78
C GLN A 106 -3.24 5.84 -4.22
N TYR A 107 -1.93 5.81 -4.38
CA TYR A 107 -1.27 5.71 -5.67
C TYR A 107 0.15 5.14 -5.50
N TYR A 108 0.72 4.70 -6.60
CA TYR A 108 2.11 4.23 -6.65
C TYR A 108 3.00 5.27 -7.32
N VAL A 109 4.25 5.24 -6.92
CA VAL A 109 5.35 5.99 -7.54
C VAL A 109 6.34 4.97 -8.09
N ILE A 110 6.73 5.16 -9.34
CA ILE A 110 7.73 4.36 -10.03
C ILE A 110 8.97 5.22 -10.18
N GLU A 111 10.06 4.73 -9.64
CA GLU A 111 11.37 5.37 -9.84
C GLU A 111 12.22 4.50 -10.76
N TYR A 112 12.91 5.12 -11.68
CA TYR A 112 13.76 4.42 -12.63
C TYR A 112 14.95 5.25 -13.07
N ARG A 113 16.02 4.57 -13.49
CA ARG A 113 17.22 5.18 -14.06
C ARG A 113 17.95 4.19 -14.96
N PRO A 114 18.76 4.64 -15.94
CA PRO A 114 19.73 3.78 -16.55
C PRO A 114 20.72 3.24 -15.50
N LYS A 115 20.97 1.96 -15.47
CA LYS A 115 21.80 1.29 -14.44
C LYS A 115 23.21 1.86 -14.33
N ARG A 116 23.78 2.34 -15.44
CA ARG A 116 25.12 2.96 -15.48
C ARG A 116 25.11 4.45 -15.18
N ALA A 117 23.92 5.05 -14.95
CA ALA A 117 23.81 6.46 -14.64
C ALA A 117 24.22 6.73 -13.19
N THR A 118 24.96 7.81 -13.02
CA THR A 118 25.36 8.32 -11.70
C THR A 118 24.42 9.43 -11.19
N TRP A 119 23.44 9.84 -12.03
CA TRP A 119 22.47 10.88 -11.69
C TRP A 119 21.22 10.30 -11.04
N ASP A 120 20.41 11.20 -10.54
CA ASP A 120 19.21 10.92 -9.77
C ASP A 120 18.17 10.07 -10.52
N TRP A 121 17.36 9.38 -9.75
CA TRP A 121 16.22 8.63 -10.22
C TRP A 121 15.19 9.55 -10.90
N LYS A 122 14.67 9.14 -12.03
CA LYS A 122 13.46 9.71 -12.61
C LYS A 122 12.25 9.12 -11.89
N GLU A 123 11.22 9.93 -11.73
CA GLU A 123 10.01 9.56 -11.00
C GLU A 123 8.76 9.70 -11.89
N ILE A 124 7.89 8.70 -11.81
CA ILE A 124 6.52 8.74 -12.33
C ILE A 124 5.60 8.57 -11.15
N SER A 125 4.77 9.56 -10.87
CA SER A 125 3.85 9.59 -9.74
C SER A 125 2.39 9.49 -10.20
N GLY A 126 1.52 8.92 -9.36
CA GLY A 126 0.08 8.88 -9.58
C GLY A 126 -0.44 7.62 -10.29
N ALA A 127 0.33 6.54 -10.37
CA ALA A 127 -0.18 5.27 -10.86
C ALA A 127 -1.20 4.68 -9.87
N ILE A 128 -2.45 4.49 -10.30
CA ILE A 128 -3.54 3.95 -9.45
C ILE A 128 -3.78 2.46 -9.65
N THR A 129 -3.08 1.85 -10.60
CA THR A 129 -3.14 0.42 -10.92
C THR A 129 -1.84 -0.27 -10.50
N GLN A 130 -1.86 -1.59 -10.40
CA GLN A 130 -0.66 -2.40 -10.11
C GLN A 130 0.12 -2.79 -11.37
N PHE A 131 0.01 -1.98 -12.40
CA PHE A 131 0.82 -2.03 -13.62
C PHE A 131 0.97 -0.63 -14.21
N TYR A 132 2.04 -0.42 -14.97
CA TYR A 132 2.28 0.85 -15.66
C TYR A 132 3.17 0.64 -16.89
N ASP A 133 2.88 1.38 -17.97
CA ASP A 133 3.61 1.33 -19.23
C ASP A 133 4.54 2.56 -19.33
N ILE A 134 5.81 2.35 -19.10
CA ILE A 134 6.84 3.40 -19.15
C ILE A 134 7.33 3.54 -20.57
N ARG A 135 7.25 4.75 -21.11
CA ARG A 135 7.61 5.07 -22.50
C ARG A 135 8.75 6.09 -22.58
N GLY A 136 9.32 6.24 -23.77
CA GLY A 136 10.40 7.20 -24.02
C GLY A 136 11.74 6.77 -23.42
N LEU A 137 11.93 5.47 -23.26
CA LEU A 137 13.21 4.90 -22.86
C LEU A 137 14.19 4.86 -24.05
N THR A 138 15.48 4.82 -23.76
CA THR A 138 16.53 4.66 -24.75
C THR A 138 16.63 3.19 -25.16
N PRO A 139 16.73 2.87 -26.46
CA PRO A 139 16.97 1.50 -26.90
C PRO A 139 18.26 0.90 -26.37
N TYR A 140 18.30 -0.43 -26.29
CA TYR A 140 19.46 -1.23 -25.90
C TYR A 140 20.16 -0.75 -24.61
N THR A 141 19.34 -0.35 -23.63
CA THR A 141 19.84 0.24 -22.38
C THR A 141 19.29 -0.51 -21.17
N GLU A 142 20.18 -0.87 -20.24
CA GLU A 142 19.78 -1.43 -18.94
C GLU A 142 19.19 -0.34 -18.06
N TYR A 143 17.97 -0.54 -17.60
CA TYR A 143 17.29 0.31 -16.63
C TYR A 143 17.06 -0.44 -15.32
N GLU A 144 17.19 0.27 -14.22
CA GLU A 144 16.80 -0.18 -12.90
C GLU A 144 15.47 0.47 -12.53
N PHE A 145 14.52 -0.33 -12.01
CA PHE A 145 13.17 0.09 -11.62
C PHE A 145 12.88 -0.31 -10.19
N VAL A 146 12.22 0.58 -9.45
CA VAL A 146 11.60 0.30 -8.14
C VAL A 146 10.22 0.95 -8.10
N VAL A 147 9.34 0.40 -7.27
CA VAL A 147 7.98 0.92 -7.06
C VAL A 147 7.74 1.07 -5.57
N LEU A 148 7.05 2.12 -5.19
CA LEU A 148 6.60 2.34 -3.82
C LEU A 148 5.14 2.80 -3.79
N GLY A 149 4.44 2.52 -2.71
CA GLY A 149 3.10 3.01 -2.46
C GLY A 149 3.11 4.32 -1.68
N VAL A 150 2.08 5.13 -1.88
CA VAL A 150 1.85 6.38 -1.14
C VAL A 150 0.44 6.39 -0.59
N ASN A 151 0.28 6.85 0.64
CA ASN A 151 -1.01 7.09 1.29
C ASN A 151 -1.00 8.41 2.07
N ASN A 152 -2.04 8.68 2.86
CA ASN A 152 -2.17 9.90 3.66
C ASN A 152 -1.08 10.06 4.73
N VAL A 153 -0.41 8.99 5.14
CA VAL A 153 0.68 9.02 6.12
C VAL A 153 1.99 9.43 5.45
N GLY A 154 2.19 9.00 4.19
CA GLY A 154 3.38 9.34 3.42
C GLY A 154 3.78 8.27 2.39
N ARG A 155 5.02 8.38 1.93
CA ARG A 155 5.66 7.44 1.01
C ARG A 155 6.11 6.19 1.79
N GLY A 156 5.73 5.02 1.29
CA GLY A 156 6.15 3.74 1.83
C GLY A 156 7.56 3.33 1.41
N GLU A 157 7.94 2.13 1.80
CA GLU A 157 9.21 1.55 1.40
C GLU A 157 9.20 1.12 -0.07
N LYS A 158 10.37 1.16 -0.71
CA LYS A 158 10.56 0.74 -2.11
C LYS A 158 10.53 -0.78 -2.23
N SER A 159 9.99 -1.26 -3.34
CA SER A 159 10.10 -2.67 -3.74
C SER A 159 11.55 -3.09 -3.91
N GLN A 160 11.79 -4.41 -4.02
CA GLN A 160 13.06 -4.91 -4.53
C GLN A 160 13.27 -4.36 -5.95
N PRO A 161 14.47 -3.91 -6.30
CA PRO A 161 14.77 -3.40 -7.63
C PRO A 161 14.78 -4.54 -8.66
N ILE A 162 14.34 -4.22 -9.88
CA ILE A 162 14.57 -5.08 -11.04
C ILE A 162 15.40 -4.34 -12.08
N VAL A 163 16.18 -5.10 -12.82
CA VAL A 163 16.98 -4.60 -13.95
C VAL A 163 16.43 -5.18 -15.24
N VAL A 164 16.14 -4.31 -16.19
CA VAL A 164 15.55 -4.66 -17.49
C VAL A 164 16.33 -3.97 -18.60
N THR A 165 16.67 -4.69 -19.64
CA THR A 165 17.29 -4.14 -20.86
C THR A 165 16.21 -3.91 -21.91
N THR A 166 16.09 -2.69 -22.43
CA THR A 166 15.22 -2.37 -23.55
C THR A 166 15.66 -3.07 -24.83
N GLY A 167 14.73 -3.33 -25.74
CA GLY A 167 15.00 -3.95 -27.01
C GLY A 167 15.88 -3.10 -27.93
N ASP A 168 16.29 -3.71 -29.05
CA ASP A 168 17.03 -3.01 -30.11
C ASP A 168 16.10 -2.10 -30.93
N SER A 169 16.62 -0.99 -31.44
CA SER A 169 15.87 -0.07 -32.30
C SER A 169 15.47 -0.67 -33.65
N ASP A 170 16.21 -1.67 -34.09
CA ASP A 170 15.95 -2.38 -35.35
C ASP A 170 15.04 -3.58 -35.08
N GLY A 171 13.74 -3.43 -35.01
CA GLY A 171 12.68 -4.44 -34.78
C GLY A 171 12.94 -5.88 -35.22
N GLY A 172 14.12 -6.39 -34.91
CA GLY A 172 14.57 -7.74 -35.18
C GLY A 172 13.88 -8.73 -34.27
N MET A 173 12.92 -9.47 -34.82
CA MET A 173 12.50 -10.76 -34.30
C MET A 173 13.73 -11.52 -33.80
N GLN A 174 13.70 -11.98 -32.56
CA GLN A 174 14.62 -13.05 -32.14
C GLN A 174 14.26 -14.31 -32.96
N GLY A 175 14.91 -14.41 -34.12
CA GLY A 175 14.92 -15.61 -34.92
C GLY A 175 15.70 -16.68 -34.18
N GLU A 176 15.14 -17.85 -34.11
CA GLU A 176 15.68 -19.12 -33.67
C GLU A 176 17.17 -19.26 -34.00
N THR A 177 17.95 -19.73 -33.04
CA THR A 177 19.32 -20.21 -33.26
C THR A 177 19.31 -21.40 -34.19
N SER A 178 19.38 -21.15 -35.50
CA SER A 178 19.66 -22.18 -36.48
C SER A 178 21.09 -22.66 -36.28
N LYS A 179 21.24 -23.91 -35.84
CA LYS A 179 22.52 -24.64 -35.81
C LYS A 179 23.08 -24.68 -37.21
N LYS A 180 24.08 -23.87 -37.52
CA LYS A 180 24.88 -24.00 -38.73
C LYS A 180 25.72 -25.26 -38.61
N ASN A 181 25.30 -26.32 -39.31
CA ASN A 181 26.16 -27.45 -39.62
C ASN A 181 27.38 -26.97 -40.41
N LYS A 182 28.58 -27.13 -39.84
CA LYS A 182 29.86 -26.96 -40.55
C LYS A 182 30.03 -28.15 -41.48
N THR A 183 29.69 -27.98 -42.74
CA THR A 183 30.12 -28.90 -43.79
C THR A 183 31.57 -28.52 -44.15
N SER A 184 32.51 -29.39 -43.83
CA SER A 184 33.90 -29.25 -44.22
C SER A 184 34.07 -29.75 -45.66
N TRP A 185 34.49 -28.89 -46.60
CA TRP A 185 34.93 -29.28 -47.91
C TRP A 185 36.46 -29.48 -47.91
N ARG A 186 36.90 -30.72 -48.19
CA ARG A 186 38.30 -31.00 -48.50
C ARG A 186 38.42 -31.01 -50.02
N PHE A 187 39.32 -30.21 -50.59
CA PHE A 187 39.82 -30.35 -51.94
C PHE A 187 41.05 -31.28 -51.95
N LYS A 188 41.07 -32.18 -52.89
CA LYS A 188 42.27 -32.94 -53.28
C LYS A 188 43.07 -32.14 -54.28
#